data_c6f9fed2f68374e9107ad166374f2913
#
_entry.id   c6f9fed2f68374e9107ad166374f2913
#
_cell.length_a   1.000
_cell.length_b   1.000
_cell.length_c   1.000
_cell.angle_alpha   90.00
_cell.angle_beta   90.00
_cell.angle_gamma   90.00
#
_symmetry.space_group_name_H-M   'P 1'
#
loop_
_entity.id
_entity.type
_entity.pdbx_description
1 polymer ?
#
loop_
_entity_poly.entity_id
_entity_poly.type
_entity_poly.pdbx_seq_one_letter_code
_entity_poly.pdbx_strand_id
1 'polypeptide(L)'
;MYRDLKPENIMIGDDGYLKLIDYGFAKKVLKRTYTICGTPEYIAPEILLNKGHSKPVDWWTFGILIYEMHAGHAPFVDDDPMNIYKKIINTKPRYPDGFDSKLKSLVKHLLRRDLSKRYGNLVSGVSDIKDHRFFQSVTYPELLAKRMTAPHIPSVTPISSTESDFLSERATAATAINRAEDPFLVW
;
A
#
# COMPACT_ATOMS: atom_id res chain seq x y z
N MET A 1 -1.84 5.55 9.56
CA MET A 1 -2.01 5.52 8.08
C MET A 1 -0.65 5.55 7.45
N TYR A 2 -0.47 4.80 6.39
CA TYR A 2 0.77 4.76 5.61
C TYR A 2 0.78 5.81 4.48
N ARG A 3 -0.29 5.92 3.69
CA ARG A 3 -0.63 6.93 2.68
C ARG A 3 0.15 6.89 1.36
N ASP A 4 1.09 5.98 1.17
CA ASP A 4 1.85 5.83 -0.08
C ASP A 4 2.06 4.37 -0.47
N LEU A 5 1.03 3.53 -0.31
CA LEU A 5 1.08 2.13 -0.69
C LEU A 5 1.05 2.00 -2.22
N LYS A 6 2.18 1.55 -2.78
CA LYS A 6 2.41 1.34 -4.22
C LYS A 6 3.52 0.32 -4.42
N PRO A 7 3.71 -0.26 -5.62
CA PRO A 7 4.74 -1.26 -5.87
C PRO A 7 6.15 -0.80 -5.50
N GLU A 8 6.50 0.46 -5.78
CA GLU A 8 7.83 1.04 -5.51
C GLU A 8 8.19 1.06 -4.02
N ASN A 9 7.18 1.06 -3.14
CA ASN A 9 7.36 1.07 -1.70
C ASN A 9 7.22 -0.32 -1.08
N ILE A 10 7.24 -1.38 -1.90
CA ILE A 10 7.17 -2.78 -1.45
C ILE A 10 8.42 -3.51 -1.94
N MET A 11 9.20 -4.02 -1.01
CA MET A 11 10.35 -4.86 -1.29
C MET A 11 10.05 -6.32 -0.98
N ILE A 12 10.61 -7.22 -1.78
CA ILE A 12 10.58 -8.66 -1.48
C ILE A 12 11.88 -8.99 -0.73
N GLY A 13 11.75 -9.49 0.49
CA GLY A 13 12.91 -9.94 1.27
C GLY A 13 13.54 -11.21 0.70
N ASP A 14 14.73 -11.53 1.16
CA ASP A 14 15.46 -12.76 0.83
C ASP A 14 14.70 -14.04 1.23
N ASP A 15 13.79 -13.92 2.19
CA ASP A 15 12.85 -14.97 2.61
C ASP A 15 11.54 -15.00 1.77
N GLY A 16 11.42 -14.14 0.76
CA GLY A 16 10.24 -14.00 -0.09
C GLY A 16 9.08 -13.25 0.56
N TYR A 17 9.21 -12.77 1.81
CA TYR A 17 8.18 -11.98 2.47
C TYR A 17 8.30 -10.50 2.13
N LEU A 18 7.15 -9.84 2.02
CA LEU A 18 7.08 -8.43 1.66
C LEU A 18 7.46 -7.52 2.83
N LYS A 19 8.20 -6.47 2.53
CA LYS A 19 8.56 -5.40 3.46
C LYS A 19 8.09 -4.07 2.89
N LEU A 20 7.33 -3.31 3.68
CA LEU A 20 7.03 -1.92 3.33
C LEU A 20 8.23 -1.06 3.68
N ILE A 21 8.60 -0.18 2.74
CA ILE A 21 9.67 0.80 2.88
C ILE A 21 9.10 2.20 2.73
N ASP A 22 9.89 3.24 3.01
CA ASP A 22 9.52 4.65 2.91
C ASP A 22 8.26 5.03 3.72
N TYR A 23 8.48 5.43 4.97
CA TYR A 23 7.45 5.91 5.88
C TYR A 23 7.32 7.44 5.89
N GLY A 24 7.88 8.16 4.90
CA GLY A 24 7.88 9.63 4.82
C GLY A 24 6.50 10.27 4.88
N PHE A 25 5.48 9.57 4.38
CA PHE A 25 4.08 10.02 4.48
C PHE A 25 3.29 9.35 5.61
N ALA A 26 3.89 8.45 6.38
CA ALA A 26 3.18 7.76 7.46
C ALA A 26 2.77 8.75 8.56
N LYS A 27 1.56 8.61 9.09
CA LYS A 27 1.04 9.50 10.10
C LYS A 27 0.13 8.79 11.10
N LYS A 28 0.36 9.04 12.40
CA LYS A 28 -0.59 8.68 13.44
C LYS A 28 -1.71 9.72 13.46
N VAL A 29 -2.94 9.30 13.21
CA VAL A 29 -4.11 10.21 13.12
C VAL A 29 -5.18 9.75 14.08
N LEU A 30 -5.53 10.62 15.02
CA LEU A 30 -6.59 10.34 16.01
C LEU A 30 -7.99 10.54 15.44
N LYS A 31 -8.19 11.57 14.61
CA LYS A 31 -9.49 11.85 13.97
C LYS A 31 -9.36 11.94 12.45
N ARG A 32 -8.94 13.07 11.92
CA ARG A 32 -8.78 13.33 10.47
C ARG A 32 -7.57 14.21 10.18
N THR A 33 -7.05 14.11 8.97
CA THR A 33 -6.04 15.02 8.41
C THR A 33 -6.47 15.51 7.04
N TYR A 34 -5.85 16.59 6.55
CA TYR A 34 -6.22 17.25 5.30
C TYR A 34 -5.03 17.36 4.33
N THR A 35 -3.87 16.85 4.72
CA THR A 35 -2.66 16.91 3.88
C THR A 35 -2.84 16.07 2.63
N ILE A 36 -2.73 16.69 1.46
CA ILE A 36 -2.74 15.99 0.17
C ILE A 36 -1.33 15.47 -0.08
N CYS A 37 -1.19 14.16 -0.20
CA CYS A 37 0.07 13.49 -0.52
C CYS A 37 -0.21 12.13 -1.17
N GLY A 38 0.79 11.56 -1.81
CA GLY A 38 0.72 10.28 -2.50
C GLY A 38 0.77 10.42 -4.02
N THR A 39 0.82 9.30 -4.71
CA THR A 39 0.88 9.18 -6.17
C THR A 39 -0.51 9.40 -6.77
N PRO A 40 -0.66 10.19 -7.84
CA PRO A 40 -1.97 10.62 -8.37
C PRO A 40 -2.98 9.49 -8.58
N GLU A 41 -2.57 8.37 -9.17
CA GLU A 41 -3.41 7.22 -9.48
C GLU A 41 -3.92 6.49 -8.24
N TYR A 42 -3.24 6.67 -7.11
CA TYR A 42 -3.51 6.00 -5.83
C TYR A 42 -4.32 6.86 -4.85
N ILE A 43 -4.48 8.16 -5.14
CA ILE A 43 -5.15 9.09 -4.23
C ILE A 43 -6.62 8.69 -4.02
N ALA A 44 -7.04 8.60 -2.75
CA ALA A 44 -8.42 8.29 -2.40
C ALA A 44 -9.35 9.51 -2.67
N PRO A 45 -10.62 9.28 -3.10
CA PRO A 45 -11.52 10.36 -3.48
C PRO A 45 -11.82 11.35 -2.34
N GLU A 46 -11.82 10.94 -1.09
CA GLU A 46 -12.02 11.84 0.06
C GLU A 46 -10.85 12.81 0.27
N ILE A 47 -9.64 12.47 -0.18
CA ILE A 47 -8.50 13.39 -0.19
C ILE A 47 -8.72 14.47 -1.24
N LEU A 48 -9.08 14.08 -2.48
CA LEU A 48 -9.35 15.00 -3.58
C LEU A 48 -10.52 15.95 -3.27
N LEU A 49 -11.52 15.47 -2.55
CA LEU A 49 -12.69 16.26 -2.16
C LEU A 49 -12.46 17.11 -0.90
N ASN A 50 -11.26 17.10 -0.32
CA ASN A 50 -10.89 17.82 0.89
C ASN A 50 -11.87 17.63 2.07
N LYS A 51 -12.43 16.41 2.21
CA LYS A 51 -13.41 16.07 3.28
C LYS A 51 -12.75 15.67 4.60
N GLY A 52 -11.41 15.77 4.66
CA GLY A 52 -10.62 15.19 5.73
C GLY A 52 -10.62 13.66 5.68
N HIS A 53 -9.46 13.06 5.87
CA HIS A 53 -9.27 11.63 5.68
C HIS A 53 -8.60 10.96 6.89
N SER A 54 -8.72 9.65 6.96
CA SER A 54 -8.15 8.80 8.02
C SER A 54 -7.81 7.41 7.44
N LYS A 55 -7.63 6.40 8.29
CA LYS A 55 -7.22 5.03 7.92
C LYS A 55 -7.85 4.44 6.65
N PRO A 56 -9.12 4.70 6.28
CA PRO A 56 -9.73 4.12 5.07
C PRO A 56 -9.04 4.47 3.74
N VAL A 57 -8.19 5.51 3.70
CA VAL A 57 -7.41 5.83 2.50
C VAL A 57 -6.43 4.71 2.15
N ASP A 58 -5.83 4.04 3.13
CA ASP A 58 -4.90 2.94 2.89
C ASP A 58 -5.62 1.71 2.28
N TRP A 59 -6.89 1.51 2.60
CA TRP A 59 -7.70 0.45 1.97
C TRP A 59 -8.08 0.77 0.53
N TRP A 60 -8.28 2.05 0.20
CA TRP A 60 -8.43 2.48 -1.18
C TRP A 60 -7.13 2.23 -1.96
N THR A 61 -5.98 2.69 -1.45
CA THR A 61 -4.68 2.48 -2.11
C THR A 61 -4.35 0.99 -2.27
N PHE A 62 -4.69 0.17 -1.28
CA PHE A 62 -4.59 -1.29 -1.39
C PHE A 62 -5.46 -1.84 -2.53
N GLY A 63 -6.67 -1.31 -2.71
CA GLY A 63 -7.55 -1.67 -3.84
C GLY A 63 -6.96 -1.31 -5.20
N ILE A 64 -6.29 -0.15 -5.32
CA ILE A 64 -5.56 0.26 -6.53
C ILE A 64 -4.40 -0.71 -6.78
N LEU A 65 -3.57 -0.97 -5.76
CA LEU A 65 -2.41 -1.84 -5.84
C LEU A 65 -2.76 -3.25 -6.33
N ILE A 66 -3.74 -3.91 -5.71
CA ILE A 66 -4.11 -5.29 -6.12
C ILE A 66 -4.77 -5.33 -7.51
N TYR A 67 -5.45 -4.27 -7.92
CA TYR A 67 -5.93 -4.13 -9.28
C TYR A 67 -4.76 -4.06 -10.25
N GLU A 68 -3.79 -3.18 -10.00
CA GLU A 68 -2.63 -2.95 -10.85
C GLU A 68 -1.74 -4.19 -10.95
N MET A 69 -1.48 -4.89 -9.84
CA MET A 69 -0.73 -6.16 -9.87
C MET A 69 -1.36 -7.21 -10.78
N HIS A 70 -2.68 -7.18 -10.97
CA HIS A 70 -3.36 -8.15 -11.84
C HIS A 70 -3.54 -7.63 -13.28
N ALA A 71 -3.81 -6.35 -13.47
CA ALA A 71 -4.10 -5.75 -14.78
C ALA A 71 -2.86 -5.22 -15.51
N GLY A 72 -1.73 -5.03 -14.79
CA GLY A 72 -0.50 -4.41 -15.31
C GLY A 72 -0.53 -2.89 -15.40
N HIS A 73 -1.64 -2.25 -14.99
CA HIS A 73 -1.80 -0.80 -14.94
C HIS A 73 -2.84 -0.40 -13.88
N ALA A 74 -2.79 0.83 -13.38
CA ALA A 74 -3.77 1.33 -12.44
C ALA A 74 -5.19 1.45 -13.07
N PRO A 75 -6.27 1.39 -12.28
CA PRO A 75 -7.65 1.46 -12.80
C PRO A 75 -8.05 2.84 -13.32
N PHE A 76 -7.32 3.88 -12.94
CA PHE A 76 -7.55 5.27 -13.33
C PHE A 76 -6.24 5.85 -13.85
N VAL A 77 -6.09 5.94 -15.16
CA VAL A 77 -4.89 6.45 -15.84
C VAL A 77 -5.26 7.51 -16.85
N ASP A 78 -4.42 8.54 -16.97
CA ASP A 78 -4.49 9.59 -17.97
C ASP A 78 -3.12 10.30 -18.03
N ASP A 79 -2.81 10.97 -19.14
CA ASP A 79 -1.58 11.77 -19.24
C ASP A 79 -1.63 13.03 -18.36
N ASP A 80 -2.85 13.57 -18.12
CA ASP A 80 -3.08 14.70 -17.24
C ASP A 80 -3.56 14.23 -15.85
N PRO A 81 -2.83 14.55 -14.77
CA PRO A 81 -3.23 14.23 -13.40
C PRO A 81 -4.64 14.74 -13.03
N MET A 82 -5.06 15.89 -13.58
CA MET A 82 -6.41 16.41 -13.31
C MET A 82 -7.51 15.52 -13.90
N ASN A 83 -7.25 14.87 -15.03
CA ASN A 83 -8.16 13.90 -15.60
C ASN A 83 -8.19 12.60 -14.79
N ILE A 84 -7.05 12.15 -14.24
CA ILE A 84 -7.00 11.03 -13.27
C ILE A 84 -7.94 11.34 -12.09
N TYR A 85 -7.82 12.52 -11.49
CA TYR A 85 -8.67 12.94 -10.37
C TYR A 85 -10.16 12.96 -10.73
N LYS A 86 -10.51 13.48 -11.91
CA LYS A 86 -11.89 13.41 -12.42
C LYS A 86 -12.39 11.98 -12.57
N LYS A 87 -11.55 11.06 -13.07
CA LYS A 87 -11.88 9.63 -13.19
C LYS A 87 -12.09 8.99 -11.82
N ILE A 88 -11.22 9.24 -10.87
CA ILE A 88 -11.34 8.73 -9.49
C ILE A 88 -12.67 9.17 -8.86
N ILE A 89 -13.06 10.43 -9.04
CA ILE A 89 -14.29 10.98 -8.44
C ILE A 89 -15.54 10.47 -9.17
N ASN A 90 -15.54 10.39 -10.52
CA ASN A 90 -16.75 10.26 -11.30
C ASN A 90 -16.95 8.90 -11.96
N THR A 91 -15.91 8.10 -12.19
CA THR A 91 -16.02 6.85 -12.96
C THR A 91 -15.83 5.61 -12.08
N LYS A 92 -16.30 4.46 -12.52
CA LYS A 92 -16.00 3.17 -11.92
C LYS A 92 -14.79 2.53 -12.59
N PRO A 93 -13.99 1.71 -11.88
CA PRO A 93 -12.95 0.91 -12.51
C PRO A 93 -13.51 0.05 -13.64
N ARG A 94 -12.82 0.03 -14.78
CA ARG A 94 -13.06 -0.96 -15.84
C ARG A 94 -12.20 -2.17 -15.55
N TYR A 95 -12.63 -3.34 -15.92
CA TYR A 95 -11.90 -4.56 -15.70
C TYR A 95 -11.62 -5.21 -17.05
N PRO A 96 -10.34 -5.54 -17.37
CA PRO A 96 -10.00 -6.27 -18.59
C PRO A 96 -10.70 -7.63 -18.66
N ASP A 97 -10.79 -8.18 -19.87
CA ASP A 97 -11.26 -9.56 -20.05
C ASP A 97 -10.31 -10.52 -19.32
N GLY A 98 -10.87 -11.56 -18.73
CA GLY A 98 -10.09 -12.52 -17.94
C GLY A 98 -9.72 -12.06 -16.52
N PHE A 99 -10.16 -10.86 -16.09
CA PHE A 99 -9.90 -10.41 -14.71
C PHE A 99 -10.52 -11.36 -13.68
N ASP A 100 -9.72 -11.88 -12.74
CA ASP A 100 -10.18 -12.85 -11.76
C ASP A 100 -11.43 -12.37 -11.01
N SER A 101 -12.44 -13.22 -10.93
CA SER A 101 -13.75 -12.87 -10.40
C SER A 101 -13.76 -12.61 -8.89
N LYS A 102 -12.91 -13.33 -8.13
CA LYS A 102 -12.78 -13.15 -6.67
C LYS A 102 -12.03 -11.85 -6.40
N LEU A 103 -10.94 -11.59 -7.13
CA LEU A 103 -10.20 -10.35 -7.04
C LEU A 103 -11.06 -9.15 -7.44
N LYS A 104 -11.80 -9.24 -8.54
CA LYS A 104 -12.76 -8.21 -8.98
C LYS A 104 -13.79 -7.89 -7.90
N SER A 105 -14.28 -8.90 -7.19
CA SER A 105 -15.19 -8.71 -6.07
C SER A 105 -14.52 -7.91 -4.95
N LEU A 106 -13.31 -8.27 -4.54
CA LEU A 106 -12.57 -7.59 -3.49
C LEU A 106 -12.28 -6.13 -3.86
N VAL A 107 -11.72 -5.90 -5.05
CA VAL A 107 -11.42 -4.54 -5.57
C VAL A 107 -12.68 -3.67 -5.58
N LYS A 108 -13.83 -4.19 -6.00
CA LYS A 108 -15.11 -3.45 -5.97
C LYS A 108 -15.51 -2.98 -4.57
N HIS A 109 -15.17 -3.73 -3.53
CA HIS A 109 -15.47 -3.35 -2.15
C HIS A 109 -14.43 -2.39 -1.56
N LEU A 110 -13.17 -2.50 -1.97
CA LEU A 110 -12.09 -1.58 -1.57
C LEU A 110 -12.23 -0.21 -2.26
N LEU A 111 -12.56 -0.18 -3.56
CA LEU A 111 -12.71 1.05 -4.34
C LEU A 111 -14.13 1.66 -4.23
N ARG A 112 -14.73 1.60 -3.03
CA ARG A 112 -15.96 2.33 -2.72
C ARG A 112 -15.64 3.77 -2.32
N ARG A 113 -16.26 4.73 -3.02
CA ARG A 113 -16.17 6.16 -2.66
C ARG A 113 -16.91 6.47 -1.37
N ASP A 114 -18.05 5.80 -1.17
CA ASP A 114 -18.81 5.85 0.05
C ASP A 114 -18.06 5.07 1.14
N LEU A 115 -17.52 5.79 2.12
CA LEU A 115 -16.74 5.23 3.22
C LEU A 115 -17.55 4.25 4.08
N SER A 116 -18.87 4.42 4.15
CA SER A 116 -19.76 3.51 4.89
C SER A 116 -19.93 2.15 4.22
N LYS A 117 -19.41 1.98 2.98
CA LYS A 117 -19.48 0.76 2.18
C LYS A 117 -18.09 0.24 1.78
N ARG A 118 -17.01 0.92 2.18
CA ARG A 118 -15.64 0.50 1.87
C ARG A 118 -15.17 -0.55 2.87
N TYR A 119 -14.70 -1.68 2.38
CA TYR A 119 -14.08 -2.71 3.21
C TYR A 119 -12.87 -2.16 3.98
N GLY A 120 -12.69 -2.68 5.21
CA GLY A 120 -11.72 -2.16 6.16
C GLY A 120 -12.22 -0.95 6.96
N ASN A 121 -13.37 -0.35 6.59
CA ASN A 121 -14.02 0.74 7.30
C ASN A 121 -15.44 0.39 7.82
N LEU A 122 -15.87 -0.83 7.63
CA LEU A 122 -17.14 -1.33 8.17
C LEU A 122 -16.96 -1.77 9.63
N VAL A 123 -18.03 -2.27 10.24
CA VAL A 123 -18.04 -2.71 11.65
C VAL A 123 -17.01 -3.83 11.89
N SER A 124 -16.89 -4.78 10.97
CA SER A 124 -15.92 -5.89 11.06
C SER A 124 -14.47 -5.44 10.79
N GLY A 125 -14.26 -4.21 10.33
CA GLY A 125 -12.93 -3.65 10.09
C GLY A 125 -12.13 -4.48 9.07
N VAL A 126 -10.90 -4.88 9.42
CA VAL A 126 -10.01 -5.65 8.55
C VAL A 126 -10.53 -7.06 8.25
N SER A 127 -11.42 -7.60 9.07
CA SER A 127 -11.99 -8.95 8.86
C SER A 127 -12.80 -9.01 7.55
N ASP A 128 -13.46 -7.93 7.14
CA ASP A 128 -14.15 -7.86 5.84
C ASP A 128 -13.22 -8.21 4.67
N ILE A 129 -11.93 -7.87 4.80
CA ILE A 129 -10.91 -8.11 3.78
C ILE A 129 -10.32 -9.50 3.97
N LYS A 130 -9.91 -9.85 5.20
CA LYS A 130 -9.25 -11.13 5.51
C LYS A 130 -10.14 -12.33 5.19
N ASP A 131 -11.44 -12.23 5.48
CA ASP A 131 -12.41 -13.30 5.31
C ASP A 131 -13.00 -13.33 3.88
N HIS A 132 -12.58 -12.38 3.01
CA HIS A 132 -13.04 -12.39 1.63
C HIS A 132 -12.52 -13.61 0.89
N ARG A 133 -13.38 -14.22 0.05
CA ARG A 133 -13.11 -15.45 -0.71
C ARG A 133 -11.82 -15.42 -1.55
N PHE A 134 -11.27 -14.25 -1.84
CA PHE A 134 -9.98 -14.09 -2.52
C PHE A 134 -8.82 -14.61 -1.65
N PHE A 135 -8.89 -14.40 -0.33
CA PHE A 135 -7.89 -14.83 0.64
C PHE A 135 -8.18 -16.17 1.30
N GLN A 136 -9.13 -16.94 0.79
CA GLN A 136 -9.56 -18.21 1.41
C GLN A 136 -8.42 -19.22 1.60
N SER A 137 -7.37 -19.17 0.78
CA SER A 137 -6.19 -20.05 0.89
C SER A 137 -5.13 -19.53 1.86
N VAL A 138 -5.32 -18.34 2.45
CA VAL A 138 -4.33 -17.71 3.33
C VAL A 138 -4.63 -18.05 4.78
N THR A 139 -3.73 -18.74 5.44
CA THR A 139 -3.78 -18.98 6.88
C THR A 139 -2.99 -17.90 7.59
N TYR A 140 -3.68 -16.86 8.08
CA TYR A 140 -3.02 -15.67 8.66
C TYR A 140 -2.06 -15.96 9.83
N PRO A 141 -2.36 -16.87 10.79
CA PRO A 141 -1.38 -17.23 11.82
C PRO A 141 -0.09 -17.82 11.24
N GLU A 142 -0.18 -18.67 10.22
CA GLU A 142 1.00 -19.26 9.56
C GLU A 142 1.78 -18.20 8.77
N LEU A 143 1.06 -17.29 8.08
CA LEU A 143 1.66 -16.16 7.36
C LEU A 143 2.44 -15.25 8.32
N LEU A 144 1.83 -14.85 9.43
CA LEU A 144 2.48 -13.99 10.45
C LEU A 144 3.68 -14.66 11.12
N ALA A 145 3.61 -15.97 11.30
CA ALA A 145 4.71 -16.76 11.83
C ALA A 145 5.78 -17.12 10.78
N LYS A 146 5.63 -16.64 9.54
CA LYS A 146 6.50 -16.96 8.39
C LYS A 146 6.64 -18.45 8.12
N ARG A 147 5.58 -19.23 8.34
CA ARG A 147 5.55 -20.68 8.08
C ARG A 147 4.89 -21.04 6.74
N MET A 148 4.22 -20.10 6.10
CA MET A 148 3.77 -20.29 4.73
C MET A 148 4.95 -20.20 3.76
N THR A 149 5.02 -21.12 2.81
CA THR A 149 6.01 -21.03 1.73
C THR A 149 5.74 -19.82 0.86
N ALA A 150 6.74 -18.94 0.70
CA ALA A 150 6.64 -17.82 -0.20
C ALA A 150 6.57 -18.30 -1.65
N PRO A 151 5.66 -17.75 -2.49
CA PRO A 151 5.51 -18.17 -3.89
C PRO A 151 6.72 -17.79 -4.75
N HIS A 152 7.51 -16.82 -4.32
CA HIS A 152 8.72 -16.37 -4.98
C HIS A 152 9.78 -16.00 -3.93
N ILE A 153 10.96 -16.58 -4.07
CA ILE A 153 12.15 -16.24 -3.30
C ILE A 153 13.16 -15.67 -4.30
N PRO A 154 13.57 -14.38 -4.15
CA PRO A 154 14.51 -13.78 -5.09
C PRO A 154 15.89 -14.47 -4.98
N SER A 155 16.54 -14.68 -6.13
CA SER A 155 17.93 -15.07 -6.16
C SER A 155 18.81 -13.87 -5.80
N VAL A 156 19.38 -13.89 -4.60
CA VAL A 156 20.27 -12.81 -4.14
C VAL A 156 21.65 -13.05 -4.75
N THR A 157 22.11 -12.17 -5.64
CA THR A 157 23.52 -12.10 -6.02
C THR A 157 24.28 -11.48 -4.84
N PRO A 158 25.35 -12.11 -4.33
CA PRO A 158 26.15 -11.50 -3.27
C PRO A 158 26.65 -10.12 -3.73
N ILE A 159 26.45 -9.10 -2.90
CA ILE A 159 27.00 -7.76 -3.12
C ILE A 159 28.53 -7.90 -3.11
N SER A 160 29.21 -7.36 -4.12
CA SER A 160 30.68 -7.37 -4.15
C SER A 160 31.25 -6.68 -2.90
N SER A 161 32.42 -7.12 -2.44
CA SER A 161 33.06 -6.55 -1.25
C SER A 161 33.17 -5.01 -1.33
N THR A 162 33.42 -4.47 -2.52
CA THR A 162 33.50 -3.02 -2.79
C THR A 162 32.17 -2.29 -2.55
N GLU A 163 31.03 -2.90 -2.87
CA GLU A 163 29.70 -2.32 -2.64
C GLU A 163 29.26 -2.47 -1.18
N SER A 164 29.68 -3.55 -0.50
CA SER A 164 29.43 -3.73 0.94
C SER A 164 30.19 -2.70 1.78
N ASP A 165 31.41 -2.36 1.40
CA ASP A 165 32.22 -1.32 2.08
C ASP A 165 31.59 0.06 1.90
N PHE A 166 31.10 0.38 0.70
CA PHE A 166 30.42 1.64 0.43
C PHE A 166 29.10 1.79 1.21
N LEU A 167 28.35 0.68 1.38
CA LEU A 167 27.13 0.66 2.18
C LEU A 167 27.42 0.73 3.69
N SER A 168 28.51 0.11 4.15
CA SER A 168 28.95 0.19 5.55
C SER A 168 29.42 1.59 5.95
N GLU A 169 30.14 2.29 5.06
CA GLU A 169 30.53 3.70 5.30
C GLU A 169 29.32 4.63 5.37
N ARG A 170 28.30 4.44 4.53
CA ARG A 170 27.06 5.22 4.59
C ARG A 170 26.23 4.89 5.84
N ALA A 171 26.21 3.65 6.28
CA ALA A 171 25.52 3.24 7.51
C ALA A 171 26.20 3.82 8.75
N THR A 172 27.54 3.86 8.79
CA THR A 172 28.30 4.49 9.90
C THR A 172 28.15 6.01 9.92
N ALA A 173 28.06 6.66 8.76
CA ALA A 173 27.77 8.09 8.67
C ALA A 173 26.33 8.42 9.14
N ALA A 174 25.34 7.55 8.85
CA ALA A 174 23.97 7.72 9.30
C ALA A 174 23.78 7.48 10.81
N THR A 175 24.62 6.65 11.44
CA THR A 175 24.58 6.39 12.90
C THR A 175 25.23 7.50 13.74
N ALA A 176 25.92 8.46 13.11
CA ALA A 176 26.47 9.63 13.77
C ALA A 176 25.46 10.76 14.05
N ILE A 177 24.18 10.58 13.66
CA ILE A 177 23.10 11.48 14.08
C ILE A 177 22.91 11.28 15.58
N ASN A 178 23.19 12.34 16.34
CA ASN A 178 23.13 12.37 17.79
C ASN A 178 21.71 11.97 18.24
N ARG A 179 21.60 10.83 18.94
CA ARG A 179 20.33 10.27 19.44
C ARG A 179 19.50 11.27 20.26
N ALA A 180 20.13 12.28 20.82
CA ALA A 180 19.47 13.32 21.61
C ALA A 180 18.68 14.35 20.75
N GLU A 181 18.89 14.38 19.45
CA GLU A 181 18.25 15.33 18.51
C GLU A 181 17.34 14.63 17.49
N ASP A 182 17.11 13.34 17.63
CA ASP A 182 16.22 12.60 16.73
C ASP A 182 14.75 12.92 17.05
N PRO A 183 14.06 13.68 16.18
CA PRO A 183 12.67 14.06 16.41
C PRO A 183 11.70 12.86 16.37
N PHE A 184 12.18 11.66 16.05
CA PHE A 184 11.39 10.42 16.02
C PHE A 184 11.48 9.57 17.31
N LEU A 185 12.37 9.94 18.26
CA LEU A 185 12.47 9.23 19.55
C LEU A 185 11.40 9.62 20.58
N VAL A 186 10.52 10.57 20.27
CA VAL A 186 9.47 11.09 21.17
C VAL A 186 8.09 10.53 20.76
N TRP A 187 8.03 9.28 20.24
CA TRP A 187 6.78 8.63 19.83
C TRP A 187 6.52 7.32 20.59
#